data_8bbdcd1b4aa88bda082d4be5e974b3e8
#
_entry.id   8bbdcd1b4aa88bda082d4be5e974b3e8
#
_cell.length_a   1.000
_cell.length_b   1.000
_cell.length_c   1.000
_cell.angle_alpha   90.00
_cell.angle_beta   90.00
_cell.angle_gamma   90.00
#
_symmetry.space_group_name_H-M   'P 1'
#
loop_
_entity.id
_entity.type
_entity.pdbx_description
1 polymer ?
#
loop_
_entity_poly.entity_id
_entity_poly.type
_entity_poly.pdbx_seq_one_letter_code
_entity_poly.pdbx_strand_id
1 'polypeptide(L)'
;PARFIPERRYWISAFESAVQFSQNYVSENWYKGGSSNLNLFTKNNLKYDYKKDKVQVTNELEFKASVYTAPKDTLRNYKIGDDVFRIHSNVGYQAFNKWYYTFDAEFKTQFFTNYQENEHIKQAAFLAPFSINFGLGMKYELEKQFTDKHKQIKFSTNLAPISYTYMYTTQEIDYSRHGFKKNEETGEFNNKLSQIGSTIRADLAFDFNRNVSWQSRLYFFTTYGDHTIGEFENTLVLAISRFFSTRIYFHLRYDDGVEKTEDNKSYFQLNELLSFGFNYKW
;
A
#
# COMPACT_ATOMS: atom_id res chain seq x y z
N PRO A 1 -2.99 -32.33 -40.96
CA PRO A 1 -2.23 -31.88 -39.83
C PRO A 1 -3.14 -31.17 -38.84
N ALA A 2 -3.27 -31.72 -37.61
CA ALA A 2 -4.09 -31.12 -36.55
C ALA A 2 -3.47 -29.73 -36.22
N ARG A 3 -4.25 -28.68 -36.42
CA ARG A 3 -3.89 -27.34 -35.94
C ARG A 3 -4.03 -27.34 -34.42
N PHE A 4 -2.93 -27.14 -33.72
CA PHE A 4 -2.95 -26.85 -32.28
C PHE A 4 -3.61 -25.48 -32.09
N ILE A 5 -4.84 -25.47 -31.60
CA ILE A 5 -5.53 -24.23 -31.21
C ILE A 5 -5.22 -24.06 -29.74
N PRO A 6 -4.43 -23.04 -29.35
CA PRO A 6 -4.15 -22.80 -27.93
C PRO A 6 -5.44 -22.49 -27.19
N GLU A 7 -5.65 -23.16 -26.04
CA GLU A 7 -6.79 -22.85 -25.16
C GLU A 7 -6.74 -21.38 -24.76
N ARG A 8 -7.87 -20.69 -24.89
CA ARG A 8 -7.99 -19.29 -24.46
C ARG A 8 -7.98 -19.26 -22.92
N ARG A 9 -6.92 -18.75 -22.34
CA ARG A 9 -6.85 -18.48 -20.91
C ARG A 9 -7.52 -17.13 -20.62
N TYR A 10 -8.60 -17.16 -19.87
CA TYR A 10 -9.29 -15.94 -19.41
C TYR A 10 -8.74 -15.43 -18.08
N TRP A 11 -8.05 -16.28 -17.34
CA TRP A 11 -7.42 -15.98 -16.08
C TRP A 11 -5.90 -15.85 -16.24
N ILE A 12 -5.35 -14.78 -15.67
CA ILE A 12 -3.90 -14.51 -15.63
C ILE A 12 -3.53 -14.28 -14.19
N SER A 13 -2.54 -15.00 -13.70
CA SER A 13 -1.97 -14.81 -12.37
C SER A 13 -0.56 -14.26 -12.47
N ALA A 14 -0.18 -13.44 -11.51
CA ALA A 14 1.18 -12.97 -11.33
C ALA A 14 1.50 -12.90 -9.84
N PHE A 15 2.68 -13.34 -9.46
CA PHE A 15 3.17 -13.29 -8.09
C PHE A 15 4.53 -12.60 -8.05
N GLU A 16 4.65 -11.60 -7.17
CA GLU A 16 5.92 -10.93 -6.87
C GLU A 16 6.20 -11.06 -5.39
N SER A 17 7.39 -11.55 -5.06
CA SER A 17 7.90 -11.60 -3.69
C SER A 17 9.24 -10.89 -3.60
N ALA A 18 9.41 -10.03 -2.62
CA ALA A 18 10.65 -9.36 -2.32
C ALA A 18 10.95 -9.47 -0.82
N VAL A 19 12.17 -9.86 -0.49
CA VAL A 19 12.71 -9.83 0.86
C VAL A 19 14.00 -9.02 0.81
N GLN A 20 14.07 -7.99 1.60
CA GLN A 20 15.19 -7.05 1.61
C GLN A 20 15.63 -6.78 3.04
N PHE A 21 16.93 -6.58 3.23
CA PHE A 21 17.48 -6.21 4.52
C PHE A 21 18.49 -5.09 4.38
N SER A 22 18.62 -4.29 5.44
CA SER A 22 19.73 -3.37 5.61
C SER A 22 20.28 -3.52 7.02
N GLN A 23 21.58 -3.44 7.15
CA GLN A 23 22.26 -3.57 8.44
C GLN A 23 23.31 -2.48 8.56
N ASN A 24 23.34 -1.85 9.72
CA ASN A 24 24.44 -1.02 10.17
C ASN A 24 24.95 -1.58 11.50
N TYR A 25 26.23 -1.90 11.58
CA TYR A 25 26.89 -2.36 12.79
C TYR A 25 27.88 -1.32 13.27
N VAL A 26 27.77 -0.94 14.53
CA VAL A 26 28.69 -0.02 15.22
C VAL A 26 29.16 -0.70 16.50
N SER A 27 30.48 -0.88 16.64
CA SER A 27 31.06 -1.45 17.88
C SER A 27 30.88 -0.46 19.05
N GLU A 28 30.76 -0.99 20.26
CA GLU A 28 30.57 -0.19 21.48
C GLU A 28 31.71 0.82 21.70
N ASN A 29 32.92 0.48 21.29
CA ASN A 29 34.11 1.33 21.39
C ASN A 29 34.37 2.18 20.14
N TRP A 30 33.40 2.34 19.22
CA TRP A 30 33.55 3.21 18.08
C TRP A 30 33.73 4.65 18.51
N TYR A 31 34.83 5.30 18.08
CA TYR A 31 35.26 6.61 18.60
C TYR A 31 34.27 7.77 18.41
N LYS A 32 33.33 7.65 17.47
CA LYS A 32 32.26 8.65 17.22
C LYS A 32 30.94 8.30 17.90
N GLY A 33 30.85 7.17 18.61
CA GLY A 33 29.58 6.62 19.06
C GLY A 33 28.73 6.15 17.92
N GLY A 34 27.49 5.75 18.19
CA GLY A 34 26.52 5.27 17.22
C GLY A 34 25.71 4.10 17.76
N SER A 35 24.74 3.65 17.00
CA SER A 35 23.94 2.46 17.32
C SER A 35 23.87 1.52 16.12
N SER A 36 23.94 0.24 16.41
CA SER A 36 23.69 -0.81 15.41
C SER A 36 22.20 -0.87 15.12
N ASN A 37 21.86 -1.04 13.85
CA ASN A 37 20.47 -1.26 13.45
C ASN A 37 20.37 -2.33 12.34
N LEU A 38 19.26 -3.03 12.37
CA LEU A 38 18.86 -4.00 11.35
C LEU A 38 17.44 -3.66 10.92
N ASN A 39 17.21 -3.65 9.62
CA ASN A 39 15.89 -3.52 9.03
C ASN A 39 15.65 -4.68 8.07
N LEU A 40 14.55 -5.39 8.28
CA LEU A 40 14.06 -6.44 7.39
C LEU A 40 12.74 -5.97 6.79
N PHE A 41 12.65 -5.97 5.45
CA PHE A 41 11.45 -5.61 4.70
C PHE A 41 11.01 -6.80 3.85
N THR A 42 9.71 -7.07 3.82
CA THR A 42 9.11 -8.02 2.89
C THR A 42 7.89 -7.42 2.19
N LYS A 43 7.76 -7.71 0.91
CA LYS A 43 6.58 -7.40 0.10
C LYS A 43 6.20 -8.62 -0.71
N ASN A 44 4.94 -9.04 -0.60
CA ASN A 44 4.36 -10.11 -1.40
C ASN A 44 3.10 -9.58 -2.06
N ASN A 45 3.01 -9.74 -3.36
CA ASN A 45 1.88 -9.28 -4.15
C ASN A 45 1.41 -10.40 -5.07
N LEU A 46 0.16 -10.81 -4.92
CA LEU A 46 -0.51 -11.77 -5.77
C LEU A 46 -1.59 -11.05 -6.57
N LYS A 47 -1.53 -11.16 -7.89
CA LYS A 47 -2.55 -10.69 -8.82
C LYS A 47 -3.23 -11.88 -9.46
N TYR A 48 -4.54 -11.80 -9.57
CA TYR A 48 -5.37 -12.84 -10.20
C TYR A 48 -6.47 -12.18 -11.01
N ASP A 49 -6.20 -11.98 -12.31
CA ASP A 49 -7.01 -11.17 -13.20
C ASP A 49 -7.80 -12.05 -14.16
N TYR A 50 -9.06 -11.68 -14.38
CA TYR A 50 -9.95 -12.29 -15.35
C TYR A 50 -10.30 -11.29 -16.44
N LYS A 51 -10.24 -11.70 -17.70
CA LYS A 51 -10.70 -10.89 -18.84
C LYS A 51 -11.36 -11.76 -19.89
N LYS A 52 -12.63 -11.48 -20.13
CA LYS A 52 -13.40 -12.10 -21.21
C LYS A 52 -14.38 -11.10 -21.78
N ASP A 53 -14.34 -10.93 -23.10
CA ASP A 53 -15.20 -10.02 -23.86
C ASP A 53 -15.16 -8.59 -23.28
N LYS A 54 -16.28 -8.10 -22.74
CA LYS A 54 -16.41 -6.78 -22.12
C LYS A 54 -16.22 -6.79 -20.60
N VAL A 55 -16.06 -7.96 -19.98
CA VAL A 55 -15.93 -8.10 -18.53
C VAL A 55 -14.48 -8.32 -18.17
N GLN A 56 -14.03 -7.57 -17.18
CA GLN A 56 -12.75 -7.80 -16.51
C GLN A 56 -12.93 -7.78 -14.99
N VAL A 57 -12.13 -8.60 -14.31
CA VAL A 57 -12.01 -8.59 -12.85
C VAL A 57 -10.54 -8.58 -12.53
N THR A 58 -10.09 -7.58 -11.77
CA THR A 58 -8.72 -7.52 -11.27
C THR A 58 -8.75 -7.75 -9.77
N ASN A 59 -7.98 -8.72 -9.28
CA ASN A 59 -7.84 -8.99 -7.87
C ASN A 59 -6.37 -8.86 -7.49
N GLU A 60 -6.12 -8.17 -6.39
CA GLU A 60 -4.78 -7.98 -5.84
C GLU A 60 -4.80 -8.27 -4.34
N LEU A 61 -3.90 -9.15 -3.90
CA LEU A 61 -3.61 -9.39 -2.49
C LEU A 61 -2.19 -8.94 -2.24
N GLU A 62 -2.02 -7.95 -1.38
CA GLU A 62 -0.72 -7.40 -0.99
C GLU A 62 -0.48 -7.62 0.50
N PHE A 63 0.66 -8.18 0.81
CA PHE A 63 1.23 -8.22 2.16
C PHE A 63 2.57 -7.52 2.14
N LYS A 64 2.73 -6.49 2.99
CA LYS A 64 3.94 -5.70 3.12
C LYS A 64 4.24 -5.53 4.61
N ALA A 65 5.46 -5.81 5.03
CA ALA A 65 5.89 -5.64 6.40
C ALA A 65 7.36 -5.24 6.48
N SER A 66 7.70 -4.38 7.44
CA SER A 66 9.08 -4.11 7.84
C SER A 66 9.26 -4.21 9.34
N VAL A 67 10.38 -4.78 9.74
CA VAL A 67 10.79 -4.89 11.15
C VAL A 67 12.16 -4.26 11.27
N TYR A 68 12.33 -3.36 12.22
CA TYR A 68 13.62 -2.73 12.47
C TYR A 68 13.97 -2.72 13.97
N THR A 69 15.27 -2.72 14.25
CA THR A 69 15.75 -2.63 15.64
C THR A 69 15.48 -1.24 16.18
N ALA A 70 15.07 -1.19 17.47
CA ALA A 70 14.70 0.04 18.16
C ALA A 70 15.59 0.23 19.41
N PRO A 71 16.87 0.62 19.25
CA PRO A 71 17.81 0.69 20.36
C PRO A 71 17.48 1.76 21.42
N LYS A 72 16.57 2.70 21.10
CA LYS A 72 16.08 3.71 22.04
C LYS A 72 14.83 3.27 22.81
N ASP A 73 14.18 2.20 22.37
CA ASP A 73 13.02 1.65 23.09
C ASP A 73 13.49 0.76 24.22
N THR A 74 13.20 1.15 25.46
CA THR A 74 13.59 0.42 26.66
C THR A 74 12.74 -0.81 26.92
N LEU A 75 11.57 -0.90 26.28
CA LEU A 75 10.62 -1.99 26.43
C LEU A 75 10.73 -3.06 25.33
N ARG A 76 11.28 -2.67 24.14
CA ARG A 76 11.31 -3.54 22.96
C ARG A 76 12.59 -3.35 22.16
N ASN A 77 13.18 -4.45 21.73
CA ASN A 77 14.39 -4.43 20.92
C ASN A 77 14.12 -4.14 19.44
N TYR A 78 12.86 -4.26 19.00
CA TYR A 78 12.47 -4.06 17.59
C TYR A 78 11.06 -3.46 17.50
N LYS A 79 10.80 -2.79 16.39
CA LYS A 79 9.53 -2.17 16.02
C LYS A 79 9.11 -2.59 14.63
N ILE A 80 7.81 -2.47 14.39
CA ILE A 80 7.22 -2.61 13.06
C ILE A 80 7.23 -1.24 12.40
N GLY A 81 7.77 -1.15 11.19
CA GLY A 81 7.76 0.08 10.40
C GLY A 81 6.53 0.14 9.51
N ASP A 82 6.62 -0.48 8.34
CA ASP A 82 5.50 -0.57 7.41
C ASP A 82 4.81 -1.93 7.59
N ASP A 83 3.49 -1.94 7.68
CA ASP A 83 2.69 -3.15 7.88
C ASP A 83 1.33 -2.96 7.18
N VAL A 84 1.14 -3.66 6.09
CA VAL A 84 -0.08 -3.57 5.28
C VAL A 84 -0.50 -4.96 4.84
N PHE A 85 -1.72 -5.32 5.15
CA PHE A 85 -2.44 -6.41 4.52
C PHE A 85 -3.63 -5.83 3.78
N ARG A 86 -3.65 -5.99 2.45
CA ARG A 86 -4.64 -5.39 1.56
C ARG A 86 -5.17 -6.43 0.58
N ILE A 87 -6.48 -6.45 0.45
CA ILE A 87 -7.20 -7.19 -0.59
C ILE A 87 -7.97 -6.15 -1.40
N HIS A 88 -7.73 -6.11 -2.69
CA HIS A 88 -8.41 -5.21 -3.61
C HIS A 88 -9.03 -6.00 -4.76
N SER A 89 -10.27 -5.71 -5.09
CA SER A 89 -10.98 -6.29 -6.20
C SER A 89 -11.69 -5.20 -6.99
N ASN A 90 -11.53 -5.21 -8.30
CA ASN A 90 -12.18 -4.29 -9.22
C ASN A 90 -12.88 -5.08 -10.32
N VAL A 91 -14.20 -4.96 -10.40
CA VAL A 91 -15.03 -5.57 -11.45
C VAL A 91 -15.37 -4.49 -12.46
N GLY A 92 -14.98 -4.69 -13.71
CA GLY A 92 -15.17 -3.74 -14.80
C GLY A 92 -16.00 -4.30 -15.96
N TYR A 93 -16.90 -3.47 -16.48
CA TYR A 93 -17.62 -3.72 -17.73
C TYR A 93 -17.25 -2.65 -18.75
N GLN A 94 -16.71 -3.06 -19.90
CA GLN A 94 -16.24 -2.14 -20.93
C GLN A 94 -17.38 -1.26 -21.45
N ALA A 95 -17.25 0.04 -21.26
CA ALA A 95 -18.19 1.05 -21.73
C ALA A 95 -17.87 1.45 -23.18
N PHE A 96 -16.70 2.03 -23.41
CA PHE A 96 -16.19 2.44 -24.72
C PHE A 96 -14.66 2.53 -24.72
N ASN A 97 -14.03 2.15 -25.81
CA ASN A 97 -12.56 2.15 -25.97
C ASN A 97 -11.85 1.51 -24.79
N LYS A 98 -11.14 2.32 -23.99
CA LYS A 98 -10.34 1.95 -22.82
C LYS A 98 -11.02 2.30 -21.48
N TRP A 99 -12.31 2.68 -21.52
CA TRP A 99 -13.10 3.02 -20.36
C TRP A 99 -14.01 1.87 -19.95
N TYR A 100 -14.11 1.66 -18.64
CA TYR A 100 -14.91 0.61 -18.01
C TYR A 100 -15.79 1.23 -16.92
N TYR A 101 -17.03 0.84 -16.83
CA TYR A 101 -17.83 1.02 -15.62
C TYR A 101 -17.32 0.05 -14.58
N THR A 102 -17.09 0.52 -13.34
CA THR A 102 -16.44 -0.29 -12.33
C THR A 102 -17.16 -0.27 -10.99
N PHE A 103 -17.10 -1.44 -10.34
CA PHE A 103 -17.28 -1.60 -8.91
C PHE A 103 -15.94 -1.96 -8.30
N ASP A 104 -15.51 -1.18 -7.33
CA ASP A 104 -14.25 -1.30 -6.62
C ASP A 104 -14.49 -1.68 -5.17
N ALA A 105 -13.74 -2.64 -4.65
CA ALA A 105 -13.81 -3.07 -3.27
C ALA A 105 -12.39 -3.27 -2.72
N GLU A 106 -12.08 -2.62 -1.62
CA GLU A 106 -10.80 -2.75 -0.94
C GLU A 106 -11.01 -3.05 0.54
N PHE A 107 -10.28 -4.02 1.04
CA PHE A 107 -10.09 -4.29 2.47
C PHE A 107 -8.64 -4.05 2.82
N LYS A 108 -8.37 -3.28 3.88
CA LYS A 108 -7.01 -2.94 4.34
C LYS A 108 -6.94 -3.06 5.86
N THR A 109 -5.88 -3.69 6.37
CA THR A 109 -5.57 -3.76 7.79
C THR A 109 -4.06 -3.91 7.98
N GLN A 110 -3.60 -3.89 9.23
CA GLN A 110 -2.28 -4.29 9.65
C GLN A 110 -2.27 -5.76 10.09
N PHE A 111 -1.10 -6.37 10.09
CA PHE A 111 -0.92 -7.77 10.50
C PHE A 111 -0.28 -7.90 11.87
N PHE A 112 0.69 -7.03 12.19
CA PHE A 112 1.44 -7.06 13.43
C PHE A 112 0.98 -5.99 14.42
N THR A 113 1.22 -6.25 15.71
CA THR A 113 0.99 -5.23 16.73
C THR A 113 2.17 -4.29 16.81
N ASN A 114 1.89 -2.98 16.69
CA ASN A 114 2.86 -1.92 16.86
C ASN A 114 2.52 -1.07 18.09
N TYR A 115 3.54 -0.56 18.75
CA TYR A 115 3.42 0.21 19.99
C TYR A 115 4.13 1.54 19.88
N GLN A 116 3.70 2.50 20.68
CA GLN A 116 4.43 3.75 20.88
C GLN A 116 5.76 3.49 21.57
N GLU A 117 6.78 4.31 21.25
CA GLU A 117 8.13 4.18 21.82
C GLU A 117 8.12 4.39 23.32
N ASN A 118 8.76 3.46 24.07
CA ASN A 118 8.83 3.47 25.53
C ASN A 118 7.45 3.42 26.25
N GLU A 119 6.38 3.01 25.54
CA GLU A 119 5.03 2.95 26.11
C GLU A 119 4.35 1.62 25.81
N HIS A 120 3.28 1.33 26.55
CA HIS A 120 2.40 0.17 26.32
C HIS A 120 1.20 0.49 25.42
N ILE A 121 1.13 1.72 24.91
CA ILE A 121 0.04 2.16 24.04
C ILE A 121 0.20 1.51 22.67
N LYS A 122 -0.84 0.76 22.26
CA LYS A 122 -0.89 0.15 20.93
C LYS A 122 -1.21 1.22 19.90
N GLN A 123 -0.41 1.31 18.85
CA GLN A 123 -0.67 2.17 17.70
C GLN A 123 -1.51 1.47 16.64
N ALA A 124 -1.28 0.17 16.44
CA ALA A 124 -2.00 -0.68 15.50
C ALA A 124 -1.86 -2.15 15.90
N ALA A 125 -2.78 -2.99 15.46
CA ALA A 125 -2.72 -4.44 15.61
C ALA A 125 -3.54 -5.13 14.51
N PHE A 126 -3.57 -6.45 14.47
CA PHE A 126 -4.40 -7.19 13.52
C PHE A 126 -5.88 -6.82 13.68
N LEU A 127 -6.52 -6.36 12.60
CA LEU A 127 -7.88 -5.81 12.57
C LEU A 127 -8.11 -4.59 13.49
N ALA A 128 -7.05 -3.89 13.86
CA ALA A 128 -7.15 -2.71 14.73
C ALA A 128 -6.20 -1.59 14.23
N PRO A 129 -6.68 -0.69 13.35
CA PRO A 129 -7.98 -0.73 12.68
C PRO A 129 -7.97 -1.59 11.41
N PHE A 130 -9.14 -1.96 10.92
CA PHE A 130 -9.34 -2.34 9.53
C PHE A 130 -10.23 -1.33 8.81
N SER A 131 -10.09 -1.23 7.51
CA SER A 131 -10.94 -0.41 6.65
C SER A 131 -11.47 -1.19 5.47
N ILE A 132 -12.71 -0.90 5.11
CA ILE A 132 -13.35 -1.41 3.90
C ILE A 132 -13.77 -0.19 3.08
N ASN A 133 -13.40 -0.17 1.81
CA ASN A 133 -13.82 0.86 0.86
C ASN A 133 -14.57 0.21 -0.30
N PHE A 134 -15.73 0.76 -0.64
CA PHE A 134 -16.48 0.42 -1.85
C PHE A 134 -16.60 1.63 -2.72
N GLY A 135 -16.44 1.47 -4.03
CA GLY A 135 -16.55 2.56 -4.99
C GLY A 135 -17.31 2.15 -6.25
N LEU A 136 -18.17 3.02 -6.72
CA LEU A 136 -18.84 2.90 -8.03
C LEU A 136 -18.35 4.02 -8.93
N GLY A 137 -17.91 3.67 -10.14
CA GLY A 137 -17.35 4.68 -11.02
C GLY A 137 -16.91 4.20 -12.38
N MET A 138 -15.85 4.82 -12.86
CA MET A 138 -15.27 4.52 -14.18
C MET A 138 -13.75 4.38 -14.05
N LYS A 139 -13.22 3.40 -14.77
CA LYS A 139 -11.78 3.13 -14.87
C LYS A 139 -11.31 3.36 -16.31
N TYR A 140 -10.17 4.01 -16.45
CA TYR A 140 -9.43 4.12 -17.70
C TYR A 140 -8.17 3.27 -17.63
N GLU A 141 -7.88 2.51 -18.68
CA GLU A 141 -6.66 1.70 -18.76
C GLU A 141 -5.85 2.04 -20.01
N LEU A 142 -4.57 2.22 -19.83
CA LEU A 142 -3.60 2.41 -20.90
C LEU A 142 -2.45 1.42 -20.70
N GLU A 143 -2.27 0.56 -21.69
CA GLU A 143 -1.09 -0.29 -21.79
C GLU A 143 -0.41 0.00 -23.12
N LYS A 144 0.90 0.27 -23.06
CA LYS A 144 1.72 0.51 -24.25
C LYS A 144 3.05 -0.21 -24.13
N GLN A 145 3.27 -1.13 -25.05
CA GLN A 145 4.56 -1.76 -25.29
C GLN A 145 5.34 -0.90 -26.30
N PHE A 146 6.59 -0.61 -26.01
CA PHE A 146 7.48 0.10 -26.91
C PHE A 146 8.18 -0.89 -27.85
N THR A 147 8.96 -0.37 -28.80
CA THR A 147 9.77 -1.17 -29.72
C THR A 147 10.79 -2.04 -28.96
N ASP A 148 11.33 -1.55 -27.86
CA ASP A 148 12.09 -2.34 -26.92
C ASP A 148 11.14 -3.23 -26.09
N LYS A 149 11.35 -4.54 -26.14
CA LYS A 149 10.57 -5.56 -25.44
C LYS A 149 10.57 -5.38 -23.90
N HIS A 150 11.58 -4.71 -23.37
CA HIS A 150 11.73 -4.47 -21.94
C HIS A 150 11.19 -3.12 -21.49
N LYS A 151 10.73 -2.30 -22.43
CA LYS A 151 10.16 -0.98 -22.15
C LYS A 151 8.66 -1.02 -22.34
N GLN A 152 7.92 -0.86 -21.24
CA GLN A 152 6.46 -0.83 -21.24
C GLN A 152 5.92 0.15 -20.22
N ILE A 153 4.75 0.69 -20.49
CA ILE A 153 4.00 1.51 -19.55
C ILE A 153 2.60 0.94 -19.39
N LYS A 154 2.18 0.78 -18.13
CA LYS A 154 0.81 0.43 -17.75
C LYS A 154 0.32 1.53 -16.83
N PHE A 155 -0.76 2.15 -17.21
CA PHE A 155 -1.43 3.18 -16.42
C PHE A 155 -2.89 2.83 -16.28
N SER A 156 -3.42 2.92 -15.08
CA SER A 156 -4.84 2.83 -14.83
C SER A 156 -5.27 3.93 -13.87
N THR A 157 -6.45 4.48 -14.09
CA THR A 157 -7.07 5.39 -13.12
C THR A 157 -8.52 5.01 -12.94
N ASN A 158 -8.95 4.90 -11.69
CA ASN A 158 -10.32 4.62 -11.29
C ASN A 158 -10.89 5.85 -10.59
N LEU A 159 -11.97 6.38 -11.13
CA LEU A 159 -12.70 7.52 -10.62
C LEU A 159 -14.03 7.02 -10.07
N ALA A 160 -14.18 6.98 -8.76
CA ALA A 160 -15.39 6.55 -8.08
C ALA A 160 -16.07 7.77 -7.41
N PRO A 161 -16.99 8.46 -8.11
CA PRO A 161 -17.70 9.61 -7.55
C PRO A 161 -18.62 9.21 -6.38
N ILE A 162 -19.02 7.96 -6.29
CA ILE A 162 -19.76 7.42 -5.14
C ILE A 162 -18.88 6.37 -4.50
N SER A 163 -18.40 6.69 -3.30
CA SER A 163 -17.55 5.82 -2.52
C SER A 163 -18.00 5.78 -1.07
N TYR A 164 -17.95 4.61 -0.46
CA TYR A 164 -18.27 4.39 0.94
C TYR A 164 -17.06 3.78 1.63
N THR A 165 -16.62 4.40 2.71
CA THR A 165 -15.54 3.91 3.56
C THR A 165 -16.05 3.61 4.95
N TYR A 166 -15.75 2.41 5.43
CA TYR A 166 -16.02 1.98 6.79
C TYR A 166 -14.72 1.58 7.45
N MET A 167 -14.43 2.15 8.62
CA MET A 167 -13.28 1.79 9.43
C MET A 167 -13.74 1.37 10.82
N TYR A 168 -13.14 0.32 11.35
CA TYR A 168 -13.46 -0.23 12.66
C TYR A 168 -12.21 -0.76 13.34
N THR A 169 -12.16 -0.65 14.66
CA THR A 169 -11.10 -1.26 15.47
C THR A 169 -11.67 -2.28 16.44
N THR A 170 -11.05 -3.45 16.48
CA THR A 170 -11.43 -4.57 17.36
C THR A 170 -10.78 -4.49 18.73
N GLN A 171 -9.79 -3.62 18.92
CA GLN A 171 -9.02 -3.46 20.14
C GLN A 171 -8.79 -1.98 20.42
N GLU A 172 -8.48 -1.66 21.67
CA GLU A 172 -8.02 -0.33 22.03
C GLU A 172 -6.65 -0.03 21.41
N ILE A 173 -6.59 1.09 20.70
CA ILE A 173 -5.41 1.61 20.02
C ILE A 173 -5.34 3.12 20.24
N ASP A 174 -4.28 3.76 19.78
CA ASP A 174 -4.23 5.21 19.70
C ASP A 174 -5.15 5.72 18.57
N TYR A 175 -6.40 6.01 18.93
CA TYR A 175 -7.45 6.46 18.00
C TYR A 175 -7.09 7.76 17.28
N SER A 176 -6.31 8.64 17.91
CA SER A 176 -5.95 9.95 17.38
C SER A 176 -5.18 9.88 16.07
N ARG A 177 -4.43 8.78 15.84
CA ARG A 177 -3.61 8.57 14.64
C ARG A 177 -4.39 8.05 13.43
N HIS A 178 -5.62 7.59 13.64
CA HIS A 178 -6.42 6.91 12.61
C HIS A 178 -7.65 7.70 12.16
N GLY A 179 -7.83 8.94 12.66
CA GLY A 179 -8.94 9.80 12.28
C GLY A 179 -10.29 9.41 12.88
N PHE A 180 -10.31 8.58 13.94
CA PHE A 180 -11.54 8.32 14.69
C PHE A 180 -12.00 9.57 15.42
N LYS A 181 -13.32 9.87 15.35
CA LYS A 181 -13.91 11.05 15.96
C LYS A 181 -14.26 10.77 17.43
N LYS A 182 -14.07 11.77 18.29
CA LYS A 182 -14.57 11.75 19.66
C LYS A 182 -16.10 11.95 19.66
N ASN A 183 -16.77 11.25 20.57
CA ASN A 183 -18.17 11.54 20.86
C ASN A 183 -18.23 12.84 21.66
N GLU A 184 -19.02 13.81 21.20
CA GLU A 184 -19.14 15.14 21.82
C GLU A 184 -19.75 15.08 23.23
N GLU A 185 -20.59 14.07 23.51
CA GLU A 185 -21.28 13.92 24.82
C GLU A 185 -20.41 13.21 25.85
N THR A 186 -19.67 12.16 25.45
CA THR A 186 -18.89 11.34 26.38
C THR A 186 -17.41 11.71 26.41
N GLY A 187 -16.90 12.41 25.41
CA GLY A 187 -15.48 12.72 25.23
C GLY A 187 -14.62 11.51 24.84
N GLU A 188 -15.22 10.32 24.69
CA GLU A 188 -14.55 9.09 24.31
C GLU A 188 -14.47 8.96 22.78
N PHE A 189 -13.43 8.29 22.28
CA PHE A 189 -13.31 7.99 20.85
C PHE A 189 -14.32 6.91 20.43
N ASN A 190 -14.96 7.13 19.29
CA ASN A 190 -15.72 6.07 18.65
C ASN A 190 -14.77 5.02 18.06
N ASN A 191 -15.11 3.74 18.19
CA ASN A 191 -14.36 2.64 17.62
C ASN A 191 -14.71 2.34 16.16
N LYS A 192 -15.58 3.15 15.55
CA LYS A 192 -16.03 3.04 14.16
C LYS A 192 -16.10 4.39 13.48
N LEU A 193 -15.81 4.40 12.19
CA LEU A 193 -15.95 5.56 11.32
C LEU A 193 -16.60 5.13 10.03
N SER A 194 -17.67 5.80 9.63
CA SER A 194 -18.42 5.53 8.40
C SER A 194 -18.54 6.82 7.60
N GLN A 195 -18.09 6.80 6.35
CA GLN A 195 -18.00 7.99 5.51
C GLN A 195 -18.46 7.69 4.09
N ILE A 196 -19.18 8.63 3.50
CA ILE A 196 -19.56 8.63 2.08
C ILE A 196 -18.80 9.77 1.41
N GLY A 197 -18.25 9.50 0.24
CA GLY A 197 -17.45 10.48 -0.48
C GLY A 197 -17.13 10.05 -1.90
N SER A 198 -16.01 10.54 -2.42
CA SER A 198 -15.45 10.14 -3.71
C SER A 198 -14.05 9.60 -3.54
N THR A 199 -13.71 8.60 -4.35
CA THR A 199 -12.36 8.02 -4.40
C THR A 199 -11.75 8.19 -5.80
N ILE A 200 -10.49 8.58 -5.83
CA ILE A 200 -9.65 8.53 -7.04
C ILE A 200 -8.49 7.60 -6.73
N ARG A 201 -8.26 6.63 -7.60
CA ARG A 201 -7.08 5.77 -7.56
C ARG A 201 -6.39 5.82 -8.91
N ALA A 202 -5.07 5.97 -8.91
CA ALA A 202 -4.28 5.87 -10.12
C ALA A 202 -3.05 5.01 -9.85
N ASP A 203 -2.77 4.07 -10.74
CA ASP A 203 -1.63 3.19 -10.69
C ASP A 203 -0.82 3.34 -11.98
N LEU A 204 0.48 3.51 -11.85
CA LEU A 204 1.44 3.59 -12.93
C LEU A 204 2.52 2.52 -12.71
N ALA A 205 2.77 1.71 -13.71
CA ALA A 205 3.93 0.84 -13.77
C ALA A 205 4.70 1.15 -15.06
N PHE A 206 5.95 1.56 -14.92
CA PHE A 206 6.82 1.88 -16.04
C PHE A 206 8.12 1.09 -15.96
N ASP A 207 8.27 0.14 -16.86
CA ASP A 207 9.55 -0.54 -17.08
C ASP A 207 10.34 0.27 -18.10
N PHE A 208 11.39 0.95 -17.67
CA PHE A 208 12.30 1.72 -18.55
C PHE A 208 13.13 0.80 -19.41
N ASN A 209 13.59 -0.30 -18.81
CA ASN A 209 14.38 -1.35 -19.42
C ASN A 209 14.35 -2.60 -18.53
N ARG A 210 15.15 -3.60 -18.87
CA ARG A 210 15.26 -4.86 -18.12
C ARG A 210 15.63 -4.68 -16.64
N ASN A 211 16.36 -3.62 -16.32
CA ASN A 211 16.99 -3.44 -15.00
C ASN A 211 16.34 -2.33 -14.16
N VAL A 212 15.53 -1.46 -14.78
CA VAL A 212 14.94 -0.30 -14.10
C VAL A 212 13.44 -0.31 -14.29
N SER A 213 12.71 -0.38 -13.19
CA SER A 213 11.25 -0.27 -13.18
C SER A 213 10.77 0.69 -12.10
N TRP A 214 9.72 1.44 -12.40
CA TRP A 214 9.10 2.39 -11.52
C TRP A 214 7.61 2.07 -11.37
N GLN A 215 7.15 2.02 -10.13
CA GLN A 215 5.76 1.84 -9.77
C GLN A 215 5.32 3.04 -8.95
N SER A 216 4.19 3.62 -9.28
CA SER A 216 3.59 4.73 -8.55
C SER A 216 2.11 4.44 -8.34
N ARG A 217 1.62 4.74 -7.14
CA ARG A 217 0.21 4.62 -6.76
C ARG A 217 -0.23 5.92 -6.11
N LEU A 218 -1.35 6.43 -6.56
CA LEU A 218 -2.06 7.53 -5.95
C LEU A 218 -3.42 7.01 -5.47
N TYR A 219 -3.74 7.30 -4.22
CA TYR A 219 -5.07 7.14 -3.64
C TYR A 219 -5.52 8.47 -3.06
N PHE A 220 -6.73 8.88 -3.39
CA PHE A 220 -7.34 10.09 -2.86
C PHE A 220 -8.79 9.80 -2.52
N PHE A 221 -9.20 10.18 -1.31
CA PHE A 221 -10.57 10.07 -0.82
C PHE A 221 -11.00 11.40 -0.21
N THR A 222 -12.22 11.83 -0.46
CA THR A 222 -12.80 13.04 0.15
C THR A 222 -14.27 12.88 0.41
N THR A 223 -14.74 13.43 1.54
CA THR A 223 -16.14 13.52 1.94
C THR A 223 -16.79 14.86 1.57
N TYR A 224 -16.22 15.58 0.62
CA TYR A 224 -16.71 16.89 0.13
C TYR A 224 -16.70 18.03 1.18
N GLY A 225 -15.80 18.01 2.13
CA GLY A 225 -15.60 19.15 3.01
C GLY A 225 -15.11 18.84 4.43
N ASP A 226 -15.40 17.63 4.91
CA ASP A 226 -15.09 17.29 6.32
C ASP A 226 -13.81 16.47 6.49
N HIS A 227 -13.44 15.66 5.50
CA HIS A 227 -12.31 14.75 5.62
C HIS A 227 -11.70 14.43 4.25
N THR A 228 -10.39 14.52 4.19
CA THR A 228 -9.61 14.21 2.99
C THR A 228 -8.41 13.34 3.33
N ILE A 229 -8.25 12.24 2.61
CA ILE A 229 -7.10 11.36 2.69
C ILE A 229 -6.42 11.33 1.32
N GLY A 230 -5.11 11.53 1.29
CA GLY A 230 -4.28 11.35 0.12
C GLY A 230 -3.10 10.43 0.44
N GLU A 231 -2.87 9.41 -0.37
CA GLU A 231 -1.70 8.53 -0.26
C GLU A 231 -0.98 8.48 -1.61
N PHE A 232 0.33 8.71 -1.59
CA PHE A 232 1.18 8.68 -2.78
C PHE A 232 2.37 7.77 -2.52
N GLU A 233 2.31 6.57 -3.07
CA GLU A 233 3.35 5.56 -2.95
C GLU A 233 4.17 5.47 -4.22
N ASN A 234 5.49 5.43 -4.10
CA ASN A 234 6.42 5.25 -5.21
C ASN A 234 7.43 4.17 -4.87
N THR A 235 7.75 3.35 -5.85
CA THR A 235 8.80 2.35 -5.75
C THR A 235 9.64 2.38 -7.02
N LEU A 236 10.91 2.70 -6.90
CA LEU A 236 11.89 2.53 -7.96
C LEU A 236 12.72 1.27 -7.66
N VAL A 237 12.74 0.35 -8.60
CA VAL A 237 13.52 -0.90 -8.50
C VAL A 237 14.65 -0.86 -9.51
N LEU A 238 15.88 -1.04 -9.00
CA LEU A 238 17.11 -1.14 -9.78
C LEU A 238 17.63 -2.59 -9.68
N ALA A 239 17.35 -3.40 -10.70
CA ALA A 239 17.80 -4.80 -10.74
C ALA A 239 19.27 -4.86 -11.10
N ILE A 240 20.09 -5.38 -10.19
CA ILE A 240 21.53 -5.62 -10.40
C ILE A 240 21.72 -6.96 -11.10
N SER A 241 20.89 -7.94 -10.76
CA SER A 241 20.85 -9.25 -11.39
C SER A 241 19.42 -9.79 -11.43
N ARG A 242 19.23 -11.04 -11.89
CA ARG A 242 17.91 -11.69 -11.91
C ARG A 242 17.25 -11.78 -10.53
N PHE A 243 18.06 -11.86 -9.47
CA PHE A 243 17.58 -12.08 -8.11
C PHE A 243 17.88 -10.92 -7.15
N PHE A 244 18.86 -10.08 -7.47
CA PHE A 244 19.28 -8.98 -6.60
C PHE A 244 18.83 -7.65 -7.15
N SER A 245 18.23 -6.85 -6.29
CA SER A 245 17.78 -5.49 -6.61
C SER A 245 18.00 -4.52 -5.45
N THR A 246 18.16 -3.25 -5.79
CA THR A 246 18.00 -2.13 -4.88
C THR A 246 16.61 -1.56 -5.07
N ARG A 247 15.94 -1.22 -3.99
CA ARG A 247 14.62 -0.62 -4.00
C ARG A 247 14.66 0.69 -3.24
N ILE A 248 14.14 1.72 -3.87
CA ILE A 248 13.88 3.02 -3.25
C ILE A 248 12.36 3.13 -3.14
N TYR A 249 11.88 3.19 -1.91
CA TYR A 249 10.46 3.32 -1.61
C TYR A 249 10.20 4.67 -0.94
N PHE A 250 9.11 5.31 -1.33
CA PHE A 250 8.66 6.58 -0.81
C PHE A 250 7.14 6.53 -0.68
N HIS A 251 6.61 6.83 0.51
CA HIS A 251 5.18 6.91 0.77
C HIS A 251 4.87 8.21 1.51
N LEU A 252 4.13 9.07 0.86
CA LEU A 252 3.59 10.29 1.42
C LEU A 252 2.10 10.09 1.68
N ARG A 253 1.66 10.37 2.92
CA ARG A 253 0.26 10.36 3.31
C ARG A 253 -0.15 11.74 3.81
N TYR A 254 -1.30 12.20 3.38
CA TYR A 254 -2.03 13.34 3.91
C TYR A 254 -3.34 12.84 4.51
N ASP A 255 -3.69 13.29 5.73
CA ASP A 255 -4.92 12.91 6.41
C ASP A 255 -5.31 14.05 7.37
N ASP A 256 -6.33 14.84 7.01
CA ASP A 256 -6.81 15.96 7.81
C ASP A 256 -7.79 15.55 8.94
N GLY A 257 -8.20 14.28 8.97
CA GLY A 257 -8.95 13.69 10.07
C GLY A 257 -8.11 13.35 11.30
N VAL A 258 -6.76 13.38 11.18
CA VAL A 258 -5.85 13.07 12.29
C VAL A 258 -5.75 14.25 13.24
N GLU A 259 -5.84 13.99 14.56
CA GLU A 259 -5.69 15.00 15.60
C GLU A 259 -4.24 15.50 15.65
N LYS A 260 -4.04 16.83 15.63
CA LYS A 260 -2.71 17.42 15.83
C LYS A 260 -2.35 17.38 17.31
N THR A 261 -1.21 16.77 17.61
CA THR A 261 -0.62 16.70 18.95
C THR A 261 0.74 17.37 18.95
N GLU A 262 1.39 17.49 20.12
CA GLU A 262 2.76 18.02 20.18
C GLU A 262 3.74 17.19 19.36
N ASP A 263 3.52 15.87 19.27
CA ASP A 263 4.31 14.94 18.47
C ASP A 263 3.91 14.90 17.00
N ASN A 264 2.66 15.22 16.67
CA ASN A 264 2.12 15.20 15.33
C ASN A 264 1.59 16.58 14.90
N LYS A 265 2.51 17.46 14.48
CA LYS A 265 2.21 18.85 14.11
C LYS A 265 1.70 19.02 12.67
N SER A 266 1.78 17.96 11.85
CA SER A 266 1.47 18.01 10.43
C SER A 266 0.45 16.95 10.02
N TYR A 267 -0.42 17.29 9.08
CA TYR A 267 -1.27 16.30 8.40
C TYR A 267 -0.50 15.44 7.39
N PHE A 268 0.74 15.82 7.07
CA PHE A 268 1.60 15.04 6.19
C PHE A 268 2.44 14.06 6.99
N GLN A 269 2.45 12.83 6.54
CA GLN A 269 3.25 11.73 7.06
C GLN A 269 4.12 11.18 5.94
N LEU A 270 5.38 10.93 6.21
CA LEU A 270 6.35 10.45 5.24
C LEU A 270 7.00 9.16 5.74
N ASN A 271 7.09 8.18 4.86
CA ASN A 271 7.89 6.99 5.06
C ASN A 271 8.78 6.78 3.84
N GLU A 272 10.09 6.66 4.05
CA GLU A 272 11.05 6.34 3.00
C GLU A 272 11.91 5.16 3.40
N LEU A 273 12.25 4.33 2.44
CA LEU A 273 13.09 3.17 2.64
C LEU A 273 14.01 2.96 1.43
N LEU A 274 15.31 2.95 1.68
CA LEU A 274 16.30 2.45 0.75
C LEU A 274 16.72 1.05 1.20
N SER A 275 16.53 0.06 0.35
CA SER A 275 16.80 -1.34 0.68
C SER A 275 17.47 -2.07 -0.45
N PHE A 276 18.19 -3.14 -0.10
CA PHE A 276 18.89 -4.03 -1.00
C PHE A 276 18.53 -5.47 -0.65
N GLY A 277 18.31 -6.32 -1.65
CA GLY A 277 18.00 -7.72 -1.38
C GLY A 277 17.45 -8.49 -2.56
N PHE A 278 16.78 -9.58 -2.25
CA PHE A 278 16.23 -10.51 -3.23
C PHE A 278 14.86 -10.03 -3.74
N ASN A 279 14.67 -10.19 -5.05
CA ASN A 279 13.40 -9.96 -5.72
C ASN A 279 13.12 -11.14 -6.65
N TYR A 280 11.91 -11.71 -6.56
CA TYR A 280 11.47 -12.81 -7.42
C TYR A 280 10.10 -12.47 -8.03
N LYS A 281 10.01 -12.57 -9.35
CA LYS A 281 8.76 -12.40 -10.11
C LYS A 281 8.46 -13.69 -10.86
N TRP A 282 7.25 -14.15 -10.74
CA TRP A 282 6.72 -15.34 -11.40
C TRP A 282 5.39 -15.05 -12.07
#